data_10e40d5fdb4af86c2206dccb6efadc65
#
_entry.id   10e40d5fdb4af86c2206dccb6efadc65
#
_cell.length_a   1.000
_cell.length_b   1.000
_cell.length_c   1.000
_cell.angle_alpha   90.00
_cell.angle_beta   90.00
_cell.angle_gamma   90.00
#
_symmetry.space_group_name_H-M   'P 1'
#
loop_
_entity.id
_entity.type
_entity.pdbx_description
1 polymer ?
#
loop_
_entity_poly.entity_id
_entity_poly.type
_entity_poly.pdbx_seq_one_letter_code
_entity_poly.pdbx_strand_id
1 'polypeptide(L)'
;MLVVMQPEATEAQIQGVIDRLVELGFNAHRSTGAIQTVIGAVGGQGGLDTALFQVMEGVQDAKRITSPYKLASRNFRPGGSVVNAGGVEFGGKRIVVMAGPCSVENAAQIEAAAAAVARAGARLIRGGAFKPRSSPYNFQGLGTPGLVMLRDAATRHGLLVISEVMEIAQIPLLSEYSDILQVGARNMKNYNLLRQLGKTRKPVLLKRGLAATIEELLL
;
A
#
# COMPACT_ATOMS: atom_id res chain seq x y z
N MET A 1 16.87 12.68 3.28
CA MET A 1 17.71 12.95 2.09
C MET A 1 17.46 11.87 1.05
N LEU A 2 17.61 12.18 -0.22
CA LEU A 2 17.71 11.19 -1.30
C LEU A 2 19.10 11.24 -1.90
N VAL A 3 19.70 10.05 -2.10
CA VAL A 3 20.89 9.85 -2.90
C VAL A 3 20.47 9.13 -4.18
N VAL A 4 20.77 9.72 -5.32
CA VAL A 4 20.48 9.19 -6.65
C VAL A 4 21.77 8.59 -7.18
N MET A 5 21.77 7.31 -7.47
CA MET A 5 22.95 6.62 -8.01
C MET A 5 23.03 6.81 -9.53
N GLN A 6 24.23 6.75 -10.08
CA GLN A 6 24.42 6.70 -11.52
C GLN A 6 23.79 5.41 -12.10
N PRO A 7 23.33 5.40 -13.36
CA PRO A 7 22.75 4.19 -13.95
C PRO A 7 23.71 2.99 -13.94
N GLU A 8 25.01 3.27 -14.06
CA GLU A 8 26.08 2.26 -14.12
C GLU A 8 26.68 1.94 -12.74
N ALA A 9 26.12 2.50 -11.65
CA ALA A 9 26.64 2.28 -10.32
C ALA A 9 26.63 0.80 -9.94
N THR A 10 27.77 0.31 -9.46
CA THR A 10 27.95 -1.07 -9.04
C THR A 10 27.25 -1.34 -7.69
N GLU A 11 26.94 -2.59 -7.41
CA GLU A 11 26.40 -3.00 -6.11
C GLU A 11 27.29 -2.60 -4.94
N ALA A 12 28.61 -2.65 -5.10
CA ALA A 12 29.57 -2.21 -4.09
C ALA A 12 29.46 -0.71 -3.78
N GLN A 13 29.27 0.13 -4.80
CA GLN A 13 29.08 1.58 -4.65
C GLN A 13 27.74 1.89 -3.97
N ILE A 14 26.67 1.18 -4.36
CA ILE A 14 25.35 1.30 -3.75
C ILE A 14 25.42 0.92 -2.27
N GLN A 15 26.07 -0.20 -1.95
CA GLN A 15 26.25 -0.66 -0.57
C GLN A 15 27.08 0.32 0.25
N GLY A 16 28.13 0.89 -0.31
CA GLY A 16 28.95 1.90 0.37
C GLY A 16 28.14 3.13 0.78
N VAL A 17 27.19 3.58 -0.05
CA VAL A 17 26.28 4.67 0.31
C VAL A 17 25.32 4.26 1.43
N ILE A 18 24.80 3.02 1.39
CA ILE A 18 23.91 2.48 2.43
C ILE A 18 24.66 2.41 3.77
N ASP A 19 25.86 1.83 3.77
CA ASP A 19 26.69 1.68 4.98
C ASP A 19 27.01 3.05 5.59
N ARG A 20 27.35 4.03 4.75
CA ARG A 20 27.60 5.39 5.21
C ARG A 20 26.38 6.06 5.85
N LEU A 21 25.19 5.84 5.30
CA LEU A 21 23.94 6.31 5.90
C LEU A 21 23.67 5.66 7.26
N VAL A 22 23.91 4.36 7.36
CA VAL A 22 23.73 3.59 8.62
C VAL A 22 24.72 4.05 9.68
N GLU A 23 25.99 4.24 9.35
CA GLU A 23 27.01 4.79 10.25
C GLU A 23 26.61 6.16 10.82
N LEU A 24 25.95 6.99 10.01
CA LEU A 24 25.45 8.29 10.42
C LEU A 24 24.11 8.23 11.18
N GLY A 25 23.62 7.02 11.52
CA GLY A 25 22.42 6.80 12.31
C GLY A 25 21.11 6.92 11.54
N PHE A 26 21.13 6.77 10.22
CA PHE A 26 19.94 6.81 9.37
C PHE A 26 19.53 5.41 8.90
N ASN A 27 18.24 5.19 8.76
CA ASN A 27 17.72 4.02 8.04
C ASN A 27 17.81 4.28 6.54
N ALA A 28 18.48 3.40 5.81
CA ALA A 28 18.60 3.47 4.36
C ALA A 28 17.53 2.62 3.69
N HIS A 29 16.76 3.22 2.79
CA HIS A 29 15.75 2.55 1.97
C HIS A 29 16.16 2.60 0.51
N ARG A 30 16.54 1.45 -0.03
CA ARG A 30 16.88 1.30 -1.45
C ARG A 30 15.63 1.14 -2.30
N SER A 31 15.56 1.86 -3.40
CA SER A 31 14.57 1.69 -4.47
C SER A 31 15.30 1.58 -5.80
N THR A 32 15.25 0.40 -6.42
CA THR A 32 15.84 0.16 -7.73
C THR A 32 14.75 0.26 -8.78
N GLY A 33 14.86 1.25 -9.67
CA GLY A 33 14.02 1.42 -10.85
C GLY A 33 14.64 0.77 -12.09
N ALA A 34 13.95 0.87 -13.23
CA ALA A 34 14.42 0.34 -14.49
C ALA A 34 15.68 1.05 -15.05
N ILE A 35 15.90 2.32 -14.64
CA ILE A 35 16.99 3.15 -15.16
C ILE A 35 18.07 3.39 -14.11
N GLN A 36 17.70 3.58 -12.83
CA GLN A 36 18.67 3.91 -11.78
C GLN A 36 18.18 3.53 -10.39
N THR A 37 19.12 3.44 -9.44
CA THR A 37 18.85 3.18 -8.02
C THR A 37 18.81 4.50 -7.24
N VAL A 38 17.86 4.59 -6.32
CA VAL A 38 17.71 5.72 -5.39
C VAL A 38 17.73 5.20 -3.96
N ILE A 39 18.48 5.87 -3.08
CA ILE A 39 18.59 5.53 -1.66
C ILE A 39 17.98 6.66 -0.84
N GLY A 40 16.92 6.34 -0.10
CA GLY A 40 16.27 7.27 0.83
C GLY A 40 16.85 7.14 2.23
N ALA A 41 17.34 8.24 2.80
CA ALA A 41 17.73 8.31 4.21
C ALA A 41 16.53 8.78 5.05
N VAL A 42 16.11 7.94 6.01
CA VAL A 42 14.96 8.18 6.91
C VAL A 42 15.42 8.05 8.36
N GLY A 43 14.88 8.89 9.24
CA GLY A 43 15.29 8.92 10.65
C GLY A 43 16.54 9.77 10.86
N GLY A 44 17.30 9.48 11.92
CA GLY A 44 18.49 10.21 12.33
C GLY A 44 18.21 11.53 13.04
N GLN A 45 19.09 11.90 13.98
CA GLN A 45 19.05 13.20 14.66
C GLN A 45 20.05 14.13 13.97
N GLY A 46 19.59 15.20 13.33
CA GLY A 46 20.44 16.21 12.71
C GLY A 46 20.31 16.33 11.20
N GLY A 47 20.87 17.39 10.63
CA GLY A 47 20.88 17.64 9.20
C GLY A 47 22.00 16.87 8.51
N LEU A 48 21.69 15.93 7.63
CA LEU A 48 22.67 15.32 6.73
C LEU A 48 23.18 16.35 5.74
N ASP A 49 24.51 16.46 5.64
CA ASP A 49 25.15 17.25 4.60
C ASP A 49 25.11 16.44 3.28
N THR A 50 24.47 17.00 2.27
CA THR A 50 24.39 16.37 0.94
C THR A 50 25.75 16.30 0.25
N ALA A 51 26.67 17.22 0.57
CA ALA A 51 28.02 17.25 -0.01
C ALA A 51 28.81 15.99 0.31
N LEU A 52 28.60 15.38 1.47
CA LEU A 52 29.28 14.12 1.86
C LEU A 52 28.95 12.96 0.90
N PHE A 53 27.77 12.98 0.30
CA PHE A 53 27.31 11.92 -0.60
C PHE A 53 27.55 12.25 -2.07
N GLN A 54 27.55 13.54 -2.41
CA GLN A 54 27.81 13.98 -3.80
C GLN A 54 29.22 13.62 -4.28
N VAL A 55 30.17 13.46 -3.37
CA VAL A 55 31.56 13.10 -3.69
C VAL A 55 31.81 11.59 -3.69
N MET A 56 30.82 10.78 -3.32
CA MET A 56 30.97 9.31 -3.30
C MET A 56 30.88 8.74 -4.72
N GLU A 57 31.72 7.74 -4.99
CA GLU A 57 31.70 7.07 -6.29
C GLU A 57 30.35 6.42 -6.60
N GLY A 58 29.89 6.55 -7.84
CA GLY A 58 28.63 6.02 -8.29
C GLY A 58 27.41 6.85 -7.89
N VAL A 59 27.59 7.96 -7.16
CA VAL A 59 26.51 8.92 -6.85
C VAL A 59 26.38 9.93 -7.99
N GLN A 60 25.17 10.08 -8.52
CA GLN A 60 24.83 11.10 -9.50
C GLN A 60 24.44 12.42 -8.82
N ASP A 61 23.66 12.34 -7.74
CA ASP A 61 23.16 13.52 -7.04
C ASP A 61 22.71 13.14 -5.62
N ALA A 62 22.76 14.11 -4.70
CA ALA A 62 22.22 13.98 -3.35
C ALA A 62 21.43 15.25 -3.00
N LYS A 63 20.14 15.06 -2.67
CA LYS A 63 19.20 16.17 -2.43
C LYS A 63 18.54 16.07 -1.06
N ARG A 64 18.40 17.19 -0.37
CA ARG A 64 17.47 17.29 0.76
C ARG A 64 16.06 17.25 0.23
N ILE A 65 15.26 16.31 0.80
CA ILE A 65 13.82 16.33 0.57
C ILE A 65 13.23 17.20 1.66
N THR A 66 12.60 18.28 1.24
CA THR A 66 11.84 19.18 2.14
C THR A 66 10.45 18.63 2.44
N SER A 67 9.94 17.72 1.60
CA SER A 67 8.65 17.07 1.80
C SER A 67 8.71 16.09 2.99
N PRO A 68 7.77 16.15 3.94
CA PRO A 68 7.74 15.29 5.11
C PRO A 68 7.44 13.82 4.75
N TYR A 69 6.83 13.53 3.58
CA TYR A 69 6.48 12.19 3.08
C TYR A 69 7.51 11.64 2.08
N LYS A 70 8.74 11.41 2.53
CA LYS A 70 9.88 11.03 1.66
C LYS A 70 9.60 9.78 0.82
N LEU A 71 9.15 8.68 1.45
CA LEU A 71 8.95 7.39 0.79
C LEU A 71 7.78 7.38 -0.21
N ALA A 72 6.78 8.22 0.01
CA ALA A 72 5.62 8.37 -0.88
C ALA A 72 5.84 9.39 -2.01
N SER A 73 6.98 10.10 -2.01
CA SER A 73 7.24 11.16 -2.99
C SER A 73 7.69 10.60 -4.34
N ARG A 74 7.36 11.32 -5.41
CA ARG A 74 7.88 11.04 -6.77
C ARG A 74 9.40 11.18 -6.86
N ASN A 75 10.01 11.99 -6.00
CA ASN A 75 11.46 12.10 -5.93
C ASN A 75 12.12 10.79 -5.48
N PHE A 76 11.45 10.01 -4.62
CA PHE A 76 11.94 8.70 -4.20
C PHE A 76 11.76 7.63 -5.29
N ARG A 77 10.65 7.69 -6.05
CA ARG A 77 10.37 6.80 -7.18
C ARG A 77 9.91 7.59 -8.41
N PRO A 78 10.84 8.17 -9.18
CA PRO A 78 10.50 8.97 -10.36
C PRO A 78 9.68 8.22 -11.41
N GLY A 79 9.99 6.95 -11.64
CA GLY A 79 9.26 6.05 -12.54
C GLY A 79 7.89 5.60 -12.05
N GLY A 80 7.50 5.99 -10.83
CA GLY A 80 6.27 5.52 -10.19
C GLY A 80 6.41 4.14 -9.55
N SER A 81 5.31 3.62 -9.05
CA SER A 81 5.23 2.30 -8.42
C SER A 81 4.12 1.49 -9.03
N VAL A 82 4.39 0.22 -9.29
CA VAL A 82 3.38 -0.77 -9.67
C VAL A 82 3.25 -1.77 -8.53
N VAL A 83 2.03 -1.93 -8.04
CA VAL A 83 1.69 -2.90 -6.99
C VAL A 83 0.99 -4.08 -7.65
N ASN A 84 1.53 -5.29 -7.48
CA ASN A 84 0.90 -6.51 -7.96
C ASN A 84 0.09 -7.16 -6.84
N ALA A 85 -1.18 -7.44 -7.12
CA ALA A 85 -2.06 -8.22 -6.28
C ALA A 85 -2.63 -9.38 -7.10
N GLY A 86 -2.19 -10.62 -6.85
CA GLY A 86 -2.70 -11.79 -7.53
C GLY A 86 -2.65 -11.74 -9.07
N GLY A 87 -1.61 -11.12 -9.63
CA GLY A 87 -1.45 -10.95 -11.07
C GLY A 87 -2.18 -9.72 -11.67
N VAL A 88 -2.78 -8.89 -10.81
CA VAL A 88 -3.36 -7.60 -11.23
C VAL A 88 -2.44 -6.46 -10.81
N GLU A 89 -2.05 -5.63 -11.77
CA GLU A 89 -1.12 -4.52 -11.57
C GLU A 89 -1.85 -3.20 -11.35
N PHE A 90 -1.57 -2.54 -10.23
CA PHE A 90 -2.06 -1.20 -9.89
C PHE A 90 -0.94 -0.18 -10.06
N GLY A 91 -1.23 0.94 -10.72
CA GLY A 91 -0.26 2.00 -11.00
C GLY A 91 0.42 1.88 -12.36
N GLY A 92 0.10 0.87 -13.16
CA GLY A 92 0.50 0.75 -14.56
C GLY A 92 -0.36 1.60 -15.50
N LYS A 93 -0.29 1.30 -16.80
CA LYS A 93 -1.04 2.03 -17.84
C LYS A 93 -2.53 1.66 -17.89
N ARG A 94 -2.92 0.51 -17.36
CA ARG A 94 -4.29 0.02 -17.39
C ARG A 94 -5.07 0.51 -16.17
N ILE A 95 -6.32 0.91 -16.39
CA ILE A 95 -7.26 1.17 -15.31
C ILE A 95 -7.74 -0.17 -14.76
N VAL A 96 -7.62 -0.36 -13.44
CA VAL A 96 -8.13 -1.54 -12.75
C VAL A 96 -9.47 -1.18 -12.09
N VAL A 97 -10.51 -1.89 -12.48
CA VAL A 97 -11.84 -1.72 -11.90
C VAL A 97 -12.04 -2.72 -10.77
N MET A 98 -12.44 -2.20 -9.62
CA MET A 98 -12.86 -2.94 -8.44
C MET A 98 -14.33 -2.63 -8.19
N ALA A 99 -15.20 -3.61 -8.30
CA ALA A 99 -16.63 -3.42 -8.15
C ALA A 99 -17.25 -4.39 -7.14
N GLY A 100 -18.43 -4.10 -6.65
CA GLY A 100 -19.16 -4.97 -5.74
C GLY A 100 -20.01 -4.20 -4.72
N PRO A 101 -20.78 -4.90 -3.90
CA PRO A 101 -21.73 -4.28 -2.98
C PRO A 101 -21.01 -3.58 -1.81
N CYS A 102 -21.67 -2.61 -1.21
CA CYS A 102 -21.16 -1.98 0.01
C CYS A 102 -21.02 -2.99 1.15
N SER A 103 -21.93 -3.96 1.22
CA SER A 103 -22.05 -4.96 2.28
C SER A 103 -22.32 -6.33 1.70
N VAL A 104 -21.74 -7.36 2.30
CA VAL A 104 -22.16 -8.74 2.08
C VAL A 104 -23.34 -9.01 3.00
N GLU A 105 -24.52 -9.30 2.42
CA GLU A 105 -25.76 -9.45 3.15
C GLU A 105 -26.28 -10.88 3.15
N ASN A 106 -26.05 -11.64 2.08
CA ASN A 106 -26.35 -13.06 1.97
C ASN A 106 -25.64 -13.68 0.76
N ALA A 107 -25.66 -15.02 0.70
CA ALA A 107 -24.99 -15.77 -0.35
C ALA A 107 -25.52 -15.48 -1.76
N ALA A 108 -26.82 -15.32 -1.92
CA ALA A 108 -27.44 -15.09 -3.23
C ALA A 108 -27.06 -13.70 -3.76
N GLN A 109 -27.05 -12.67 -2.90
CA GLN A 109 -26.65 -11.32 -3.27
C GLN A 109 -25.19 -11.27 -3.72
N ILE A 110 -24.26 -11.87 -2.96
CA ILE A 110 -22.85 -11.80 -3.29
C ILE A 110 -22.50 -12.64 -4.52
N GLU A 111 -23.18 -13.77 -4.73
CA GLU A 111 -23.04 -14.58 -5.91
C GLU A 111 -23.48 -13.83 -7.19
N ALA A 112 -24.66 -13.23 -7.15
CA ALA A 112 -25.15 -12.42 -8.26
C ALA A 112 -24.23 -11.23 -8.57
N ALA A 113 -23.70 -10.57 -7.52
CA ALA A 113 -22.74 -9.49 -7.66
C ALA A 113 -21.43 -9.95 -8.29
N ALA A 114 -20.87 -11.10 -7.84
CA ALA A 114 -19.62 -11.66 -8.38
C ALA A 114 -19.77 -12.03 -9.86
N ALA A 115 -20.87 -12.68 -10.22
CA ALA A 115 -21.19 -13.01 -11.61
C ALA A 115 -21.28 -11.77 -12.49
N ALA A 116 -21.95 -10.70 -12.01
CA ALA A 116 -22.09 -9.45 -12.75
C ALA A 116 -20.73 -8.73 -12.91
N VAL A 117 -19.91 -8.66 -11.86
CA VAL A 117 -18.59 -8.05 -11.86
C VAL A 117 -17.65 -8.77 -12.84
N ALA A 118 -17.64 -10.09 -12.83
CA ALA A 118 -16.83 -10.89 -13.75
C ALA A 118 -17.27 -10.70 -15.20
N ARG A 119 -18.57 -10.74 -15.49
CA ARG A 119 -19.12 -10.51 -16.86
C ARG A 119 -18.78 -9.11 -17.37
N ALA A 120 -18.70 -8.11 -16.49
CA ALA A 120 -18.30 -6.76 -16.85
C ALA A 120 -16.78 -6.61 -17.09
N GLY A 121 -16.01 -7.68 -16.93
CA GLY A 121 -14.56 -7.68 -17.17
C GLY A 121 -13.72 -7.12 -16.01
N ALA A 122 -14.29 -6.83 -14.86
CA ALA A 122 -13.52 -6.48 -13.67
C ALA A 122 -12.81 -7.71 -13.10
N ARG A 123 -11.64 -7.48 -12.49
CA ARG A 123 -10.79 -8.54 -11.95
C ARG A 123 -10.91 -8.70 -10.43
N LEU A 124 -11.58 -7.77 -9.78
CA LEU A 124 -11.70 -7.72 -8.33
C LEU A 124 -13.13 -7.47 -7.91
N ILE A 125 -13.58 -8.26 -6.92
CA ILE A 125 -14.82 -7.98 -6.20
C ILE A 125 -14.52 -7.31 -4.86
N ARG A 126 -15.30 -6.30 -4.53
CA ARG A 126 -15.26 -5.62 -3.26
C ARG A 126 -16.52 -5.94 -2.46
N GLY A 127 -16.37 -6.31 -1.19
CA GLY A 127 -17.48 -6.52 -0.28
C GLY A 127 -17.08 -6.28 1.18
N GLY A 128 -17.91 -5.56 1.94
CA GLY A 128 -17.68 -5.33 3.36
C GLY A 128 -18.38 -6.42 4.19
N ALA A 129 -17.62 -7.27 4.86
CA ALA A 129 -18.13 -8.26 5.80
C ALA A 129 -18.30 -7.67 7.20
N PHE A 130 -17.47 -6.71 7.57
CA PHE A 130 -17.55 -5.90 8.77
C PHE A 130 -17.96 -4.47 8.40
N LYS A 131 -18.81 -3.83 9.18
CA LYS A 131 -19.35 -2.51 8.86
C LYS A 131 -19.12 -1.50 9.98
N PRO A 132 -18.36 -0.42 9.72
CA PRO A 132 -18.21 0.65 10.69
C PRO A 132 -19.52 1.45 10.77
N ARG A 133 -20.24 1.30 11.88
CA ARG A 133 -21.50 1.99 12.11
C ARG A 133 -21.40 2.88 13.35
N SER A 134 -22.05 4.04 13.27
CA SER A 134 -22.16 4.97 14.41
C SER A 134 -23.17 4.53 15.46
N SER A 135 -24.13 3.69 15.07
CA SER A 135 -25.14 3.16 15.98
C SER A 135 -24.96 1.63 16.14
N PRO A 136 -24.99 1.10 17.36
CA PRO A 136 -24.90 -0.34 17.61
C PRO A 136 -26.14 -1.09 17.13
N TYR A 137 -27.25 -0.41 16.87
CA TYR A 137 -28.48 -1.01 16.35
C TYR A 137 -28.48 -1.21 14.84
N ASN A 138 -27.54 -0.62 14.13
CA ASN A 138 -27.42 -0.81 12.69
C ASN A 138 -26.71 -2.13 12.38
N PHE A 139 -26.97 -2.66 11.17
CA PHE A 139 -26.31 -3.87 10.68
C PHE A 139 -24.78 -3.73 10.71
N GLN A 140 -24.13 -4.56 11.52
CA GLN A 140 -22.69 -4.53 11.74
C GLN A 140 -21.87 -5.35 10.72
N GLY A 141 -22.55 -5.98 9.76
CA GLY A 141 -21.98 -6.94 8.83
C GLY A 141 -22.19 -8.38 9.31
N LEU A 142 -21.91 -9.33 8.42
CA LEU A 142 -22.02 -10.76 8.72
C LEU A 142 -20.74 -11.32 9.40
N GLY A 143 -19.67 -10.54 9.48
CA GLY A 143 -18.40 -11.00 10.02
C GLY A 143 -17.77 -12.13 9.20
N THR A 144 -17.21 -13.13 9.87
CA THR A 144 -16.55 -14.27 9.23
C THR A 144 -17.44 -15.00 8.20
N PRO A 145 -18.71 -15.32 8.47
CA PRO A 145 -19.58 -15.90 7.45
C PRO A 145 -19.67 -15.06 6.17
N GLY A 146 -19.71 -13.74 6.30
CA GLY A 146 -19.70 -12.85 5.15
C GLY A 146 -18.39 -12.90 4.34
N LEU A 147 -17.24 -13.04 5.01
CA LEU A 147 -15.95 -13.23 4.34
C LEU A 147 -15.88 -14.55 3.58
N VAL A 148 -16.37 -15.63 4.16
CA VAL A 148 -16.45 -16.94 3.51
C VAL A 148 -17.31 -16.84 2.25
N MET A 149 -18.53 -16.31 2.35
CA MET A 149 -19.41 -16.12 1.21
C MET A 149 -18.77 -15.29 0.08
N LEU A 150 -18.08 -14.21 0.44
CA LEU A 150 -17.39 -13.34 -0.49
C LEU A 150 -16.24 -14.06 -1.21
N ARG A 151 -15.41 -14.80 -0.45
CA ARG A 151 -14.29 -15.58 -1.00
C ARG A 151 -14.78 -16.68 -1.92
N ASP A 152 -15.80 -17.42 -1.52
CA ASP A 152 -16.36 -18.52 -2.32
C ASP A 152 -16.93 -18.01 -3.64
N ALA A 153 -17.72 -16.95 -3.61
CA ALA A 153 -18.26 -16.33 -4.81
C ALA A 153 -17.13 -15.79 -5.71
N ALA A 154 -16.14 -15.11 -5.15
CA ALA A 154 -14.97 -14.62 -5.89
C ALA A 154 -14.21 -15.78 -6.57
N THR A 155 -13.98 -16.87 -5.87
CA THR A 155 -13.26 -18.06 -6.39
C THR A 155 -14.00 -18.67 -7.57
N ARG A 156 -15.32 -18.86 -7.46
CA ARG A 156 -16.15 -19.39 -8.56
C ARG A 156 -16.08 -18.57 -9.84
N HIS A 157 -15.89 -17.24 -9.70
CA HIS A 157 -15.85 -16.32 -10.85
C HIS A 157 -14.45 -15.81 -11.20
N GLY A 158 -13.39 -16.40 -10.61
CA GLY A 158 -12.00 -16.03 -10.90
C GLY A 158 -11.63 -14.60 -10.52
N LEU A 159 -12.26 -14.06 -9.46
CA LEU A 159 -12.06 -12.70 -8.97
C LEU A 159 -11.15 -12.68 -7.75
N LEU A 160 -10.37 -11.63 -7.61
CA LEU A 160 -9.67 -11.27 -6.37
C LEU A 160 -10.62 -10.55 -5.41
N VAL A 161 -10.35 -10.64 -4.12
CA VAL A 161 -11.19 -10.07 -3.05
C VAL A 161 -10.55 -8.85 -2.42
N ILE A 162 -11.35 -7.81 -2.24
CA ILE A 162 -11.03 -6.65 -1.39
C ILE A 162 -12.07 -6.56 -0.28
N SER A 163 -11.63 -6.53 0.97
CA SER A 163 -12.51 -6.29 2.12
C SER A 163 -11.87 -5.35 3.13
N GLU A 164 -12.72 -4.65 3.90
CA GLU A 164 -12.27 -3.63 4.83
C GLU A 164 -11.90 -4.25 6.17
N VAL A 165 -10.67 -3.91 6.64
CA VAL A 165 -10.18 -4.20 7.99
C VAL A 165 -10.42 -2.98 8.87
N MET A 166 -11.03 -3.17 10.04
CA MET A 166 -11.37 -2.08 10.94
C MET A 166 -10.50 -2.05 12.21
N GLU A 167 -9.97 -3.20 12.61
CA GLU A 167 -9.19 -3.35 13.83
C GLU A 167 -8.05 -4.37 13.67
N ILE A 168 -7.07 -4.30 14.54
CA ILE A 168 -5.85 -5.12 14.49
C ILE A 168 -6.18 -6.62 14.58
N ALA A 169 -7.13 -6.99 15.43
CA ALA A 169 -7.52 -8.39 15.64
C ALA A 169 -8.07 -9.06 14.38
N GLN A 170 -8.61 -8.28 13.43
CA GLN A 170 -9.16 -8.79 12.17
C GLN A 170 -8.10 -9.03 11.10
N ILE A 171 -6.88 -8.52 11.25
CA ILE A 171 -5.84 -8.60 10.21
C ILE A 171 -5.55 -10.05 9.79
N PRO A 172 -5.34 -11.03 10.68
CA PRO A 172 -5.07 -12.41 10.28
C PRO A 172 -6.22 -13.00 9.46
N LEU A 173 -7.44 -12.87 9.96
CA LEU A 173 -8.66 -13.37 9.31
C LEU A 173 -8.85 -12.75 7.92
N LEU A 174 -8.78 -11.42 7.82
CA LEU A 174 -8.94 -10.73 6.54
C LEU A 174 -7.79 -11.03 5.56
N SER A 175 -6.59 -11.28 6.06
CA SER A 175 -5.46 -11.69 5.22
C SER A 175 -5.65 -13.09 4.61
N GLU A 176 -6.38 -13.97 5.27
CA GLU A 176 -6.73 -15.30 4.76
C GLU A 176 -7.76 -15.18 3.61
N TYR A 177 -8.81 -14.39 3.81
CA TYR A 177 -9.95 -14.32 2.88
C TYR A 177 -9.85 -13.21 1.83
N SER A 178 -8.88 -12.29 1.92
CA SER A 178 -8.75 -11.16 1.00
C SER A 178 -7.39 -11.10 0.33
N ASP A 179 -7.37 -10.64 -0.91
CA ASP A 179 -6.12 -10.41 -1.68
C ASP A 179 -5.58 -8.99 -1.44
N ILE A 180 -6.48 -8.05 -1.15
CA ILE A 180 -6.16 -6.66 -0.82
C ILE A 180 -6.92 -6.30 0.46
N LEU A 181 -6.23 -5.68 1.42
CA LEU A 181 -6.82 -5.19 2.66
C LEU A 181 -7.19 -3.71 2.50
N GLN A 182 -8.48 -3.36 2.63
CA GLN A 182 -8.92 -1.98 2.58
C GLN A 182 -8.89 -1.36 3.98
N VAL A 183 -8.34 -0.15 4.08
CA VAL A 183 -8.49 0.72 5.26
C VAL A 183 -9.49 1.82 4.91
N GLY A 184 -10.60 1.86 5.63
CA GLY A 184 -11.65 2.85 5.43
C GLY A 184 -11.20 4.26 5.79
N ALA A 185 -11.87 5.28 5.23
CA ALA A 185 -11.55 6.69 5.42
C ALA A 185 -11.52 7.12 6.91
N ARG A 186 -12.37 6.52 7.76
CA ARG A 186 -12.40 6.79 9.20
C ARG A 186 -11.14 6.29 9.92
N ASN A 187 -10.47 5.27 9.38
CA ASN A 187 -9.26 4.65 9.93
C ASN A 187 -7.97 5.16 9.29
N MET A 188 -8.01 6.18 8.42
CA MET A 188 -6.81 6.74 7.79
C MET A 188 -5.75 7.16 8.81
N LYS A 189 -6.19 7.73 9.93
CA LYS A 189 -5.31 8.18 11.03
C LYS A 189 -5.18 7.15 12.17
N ASN A 190 -5.65 5.92 11.99
CA ASN A 190 -5.43 4.84 12.95
C ASN A 190 -4.03 4.25 12.75
N TYR A 191 -3.02 4.98 13.24
CA TYR A 191 -1.61 4.63 13.03
C TYR A 191 -1.21 3.28 13.62
N ASN A 192 -1.90 2.81 14.67
CA ASN A 192 -1.67 1.48 15.24
C ASN A 192 -2.11 0.39 14.25
N LEU A 193 -3.29 0.54 13.64
CA LEU A 193 -3.78 -0.35 12.59
C LEU A 193 -2.84 -0.33 11.38
N LEU A 194 -2.47 0.87 10.89
CA LEU A 194 -1.58 1.03 9.73
C LEU A 194 -0.21 0.38 9.97
N ARG A 195 0.36 0.55 11.17
CA ARG A 195 1.65 -0.07 11.54
C ARG A 195 1.58 -1.60 11.52
N GLN A 196 0.49 -2.20 11.97
CA GLN A 196 0.33 -3.66 11.93
C GLN A 196 0.06 -4.15 10.50
N LEU A 197 -0.73 -3.43 9.71
CA LEU A 197 -0.93 -3.73 8.29
C LEU A 197 0.37 -3.68 7.49
N GLY A 198 1.25 -2.72 7.80
CA GLY A 198 2.57 -2.61 7.17
C GLY A 198 3.49 -3.81 7.43
N LYS A 199 3.21 -4.65 8.43
CA LYS A 199 3.93 -5.92 8.68
C LYS A 199 3.39 -7.08 7.85
N THR A 200 2.23 -6.94 7.24
CA THR A 200 1.68 -7.93 6.33
C THR A 200 2.34 -7.82 4.96
N ARG A 201 2.29 -8.90 4.18
CA ARG A 201 2.74 -8.87 2.78
C ARG A 201 1.58 -8.64 1.81
N LYS A 202 0.38 -8.38 2.32
CA LYS A 202 -0.80 -8.08 1.50
C LYS A 202 -0.77 -6.63 1.03
N PRO A 203 -1.14 -6.36 -0.21
CA PRO A 203 -1.40 -5.00 -0.66
C PRO A 203 -2.48 -4.34 0.19
N VAL A 204 -2.31 -3.03 0.44
CA VAL A 204 -3.26 -2.24 1.23
C VAL A 204 -3.85 -1.13 0.37
N LEU A 205 -5.18 -1.03 0.37
CA LEU A 205 -5.92 0.08 -0.21
C LEU A 205 -6.27 1.07 0.91
N LEU A 206 -5.49 2.13 1.07
CA LEU A 206 -5.76 3.19 2.04
C LEU A 206 -6.68 4.25 1.43
N LYS A 207 -7.84 4.46 2.04
CA LYS A 207 -8.77 5.53 1.65
C LYS A 207 -8.46 6.81 2.40
N ARG A 208 -8.41 7.95 1.66
CA ARG A 208 -8.22 9.27 2.27
C ARG A 208 -9.40 9.59 3.22
N GLY A 209 -9.10 10.18 4.35
CA GLY A 209 -10.08 10.65 5.33
C GLY A 209 -11.00 11.73 4.74
N LEU A 210 -12.22 11.84 5.29
CA LEU A 210 -13.27 12.72 4.74
C LEU A 210 -12.83 14.18 4.63
N ALA A 211 -12.13 14.69 5.65
CA ALA A 211 -11.62 16.06 5.72
C ALA A 211 -10.08 16.12 5.72
N ALA A 212 -9.40 15.02 5.36
CA ALA A 212 -7.94 14.98 5.36
C ALA A 212 -7.38 15.60 4.07
N THR A 213 -6.22 16.26 4.19
CA THR A 213 -5.46 16.75 3.03
C THR A 213 -4.73 15.60 2.33
N ILE A 214 -4.23 15.86 1.13
CA ILE A 214 -3.36 14.88 0.42
C ILE A 214 -2.05 14.71 1.19
N GLU A 215 -1.50 15.77 1.75
CA GLU A 215 -0.29 15.71 2.58
C GLU A 215 -0.47 14.78 3.78
N GLU A 216 -1.58 14.92 4.51
CA GLU A 216 -1.90 14.03 5.64
C GLU A 216 -2.08 12.56 5.24
N LEU A 217 -2.51 12.28 3.99
CA LEU A 217 -2.58 10.91 3.47
C LEU A 217 -1.19 10.36 3.16
N LEU A 218 -0.27 11.20 2.72
CA LEU A 218 1.08 10.80 2.31
C LEU A 218 2.07 10.68 3.49
N LEU A 219 1.74 11.27 4.63
CA LEU A 219 2.44 11.13 5.90
C LEU A 219 2.14 9.79 6.58
#